data_e2e203e99ca6267fc436b3a30df34396
#
_entry.id   e2e203e99ca6267fc436b3a30df34396
#
_cell.length_a   1.000
_cell.length_b   1.000
_cell.length_c   1.000
_cell.angle_alpha   90.00
_cell.angle_beta   90.00
_cell.angle_gamma   90.00
#
_symmetry.space_group_name_H-M   'P 1'
#
loop_
_entity.id
_entity.type
_entity.pdbx_description
1 polymer ?
#
loop_
_entity_poly.entity_id
_entity_poly.type
_entity_poly.pdbx_seq_one_letter_code
_entity_poly.pdbx_strand_id
1 'polypeptide(L)'
;MLMGYQPAHPSFYCRKSFYDRCGGFDTGFRVAADFEHMLRLIYIDRLRTRYLPLDFVTMRTGGASTNGLGSHRRIMADHHRAYAKHRLRLGHLLDFLRYPCKVAAIVVYKFKSLFGDKTRK
;
A
#
# COMPACT_ATOMS: atom_id res chain seq x y z
N MET A 1 -6.64 2.39 2.39
CA MET A 1 -5.31 2.52 3.01
C MET A 1 -5.22 1.86 4.37
N LEU A 2 -6.18 2.01 5.26
CA LEU A 2 -6.10 1.41 6.61
C LEU A 2 -5.98 -0.12 6.64
N MET A 3 -6.42 -0.84 5.62
CA MET A 3 -6.24 -2.29 5.50
C MET A 3 -4.99 -2.67 4.68
N GLY A 4 -4.00 -1.79 4.62
CA GLY A 4 -2.76 -2.00 3.87
C GLY A 4 -2.93 -2.00 2.34
N TYR A 5 -4.08 -1.60 1.83
CA TYR A 5 -4.25 -1.31 0.43
C TYR A 5 -3.77 0.11 0.16
N GLN A 6 -2.65 0.22 -0.51
CA GLN A 6 -2.13 1.50 -0.99
C GLN A 6 -1.95 1.41 -2.51
N PRO A 7 -2.06 2.52 -3.23
CA PRO A 7 -1.63 2.58 -4.61
C PRO A 7 -0.16 2.14 -4.72
N ALA A 8 0.22 1.50 -5.80
CA ALA A 8 1.62 1.24 -6.05
C ALA A 8 2.34 2.59 -6.16
N HIS A 9 3.37 2.82 -5.35
CA HIS A 9 4.06 4.12 -5.28
C HIS A 9 4.50 4.63 -6.67
N PRO A 10 5.05 3.80 -7.58
CA PRO A 10 5.44 4.27 -8.90
C PRO A 10 4.29 4.77 -9.79
N SER A 11 3.06 4.38 -9.49
CA SER A 11 1.86 4.83 -10.21
C SER A 11 1.05 5.91 -9.44
N PHE A 12 1.59 6.42 -8.33
CA PHE A 12 0.98 7.48 -7.56
C PHE A 12 1.54 8.84 -7.95
N TYR A 13 0.74 9.66 -8.62
CA TYR A 13 1.10 11.00 -9.06
C TYR A 13 0.41 12.03 -8.18
N CYS A 14 1.17 13.01 -7.72
CA CYS A 14 0.68 14.09 -6.87
C CYS A 14 1.19 15.44 -7.38
N ARG A 15 0.38 16.47 -7.26
CA ARG A 15 0.81 17.84 -7.62
C ARG A 15 1.91 18.31 -6.66
N LYS A 16 2.92 18.99 -7.18
CA LYS A 16 4.04 19.52 -6.39
C LYS A 16 3.56 20.38 -5.21
N SER A 17 2.52 21.19 -5.40
CA SER A 17 1.95 22.03 -4.35
C SER A 17 1.48 21.26 -3.10
N PHE A 18 1.14 19.99 -3.22
CA PHE A 18 0.81 19.16 -2.07
C PHE A 18 2.05 18.73 -1.29
N TYR A 19 3.16 18.44 -1.98
CA TYR A 19 4.45 18.20 -1.33
C TYR A 19 4.93 19.43 -0.59
N ASP A 20 4.78 20.62 -1.18
CA ASP A 20 5.17 21.88 -0.56
C ASP A 20 4.35 22.16 0.71
N ARG A 21 3.06 21.80 0.70
CA ARG A 21 2.13 22.01 1.83
C ARG A 21 2.23 20.92 2.90
N CYS A 22 2.25 19.67 2.51
CA CYS A 22 2.16 18.52 3.42
C CYS A 22 3.52 17.94 3.79
N GLY A 23 4.60 18.42 3.17
CA GLY A 23 5.96 17.90 3.34
C GLY A 23 6.26 16.67 2.50
N GLY A 24 7.55 16.42 2.26
CA GLY A 24 8.06 15.28 1.51
C GLY A 24 8.04 13.97 2.29
N PHE A 25 8.83 13.02 1.84
CA PHE A 25 9.01 11.74 2.51
C PHE A 25 9.74 11.89 3.85
N ASP A 26 9.29 11.15 4.86
CA ASP A 26 9.98 11.06 6.13
C ASP A 26 11.12 10.05 6.02
N THR A 27 12.36 10.54 6.03
CA THR A 27 13.57 9.72 5.93
C THR A 27 13.83 8.84 7.15
N GLY A 28 13.08 9.01 8.23
CA GLY A 28 13.10 8.12 9.40
C GLY A 28 12.54 6.73 9.10
N PHE A 29 11.77 6.57 8.02
CA PHE A 29 11.26 5.27 7.58
C PHE A 29 12.21 4.64 6.56
N ARG A 30 12.72 3.44 6.86
CA ARG A 30 13.71 2.77 6.02
C ARG A 30 13.13 2.09 4.78
N VAL A 31 11.94 1.50 4.92
CA VAL A 31 11.33 0.66 3.87
C VAL A 31 9.96 1.17 3.47
N ALA A 32 9.16 1.67 4.41
CA ALA A 32 7.78 2.07 4.17
C ALA A 32 7.57 3.59 4.24
N ALA A 33 8.55 4.39 3.79
CA ALA A 33 8.43 5.84 3.69
C ALA A 33 7.32 6.27 2.71
N ASP A 34 7.12 5.50 1.64
CA ASP A 34 6.04 5.66 0.68
C ASP A 34 4.67 5.42 1.31
N PHE A 35 4.56 4.39 2.15
CA PHE A 35 3.34 4.11 2.90
C PHE A 35 2.99 5.26 3.85
N GLU A 36 3.95 5.73 4.67
CA GLU A 36 3.73 6.86 5.58
C GLU A 36 3.29 8.11 4.83
N HIS A 37 3.97 8.41 3.73
CA HIS A 37 3.67 9.58 2.92
C HIS A 37 2.26 9.54 2.33
N MET A 38 1.87 8.41 1.71
CA MET A 38 0.53 8.25 1.18
C MET A 38 -0.55 8.19 2.26
N LEU A 39 -0.26 7.59 3.43
CA LEU A 39 -1.16 7.59 4.58
C LEU A 39 -1.44 9.03 5.03
N ARG A 40 -0.40 9.84 5.15
CA ARG A 40 -0.50 11.24 5.53
C ARG A 40 -1.30 12.04 4.50
N LEU A 41 -0.93 11.98 3.22
CA LEU A 41 -1.60 12.73 2.18
C LEU A 41 -3.08 12.35 2.03
N ILE A 42 -3.39 11.06 1.96
CA ILE A 42 -4.73 10.59 1.60
C ILE A 42 -5.64 10.50 2.82
N TYR A 43 -5.13 9.99 3.94
CA TYR A 43 -5.97 9.70 5.10
C TYR A 43 -5.99 10.85 6.11
N ILE A 44 -4.84 11.47 6.39
CA ILE A 44 -4.74 12.56 7.37
C ILE A 44 -5.16 13.88 6.73
N ASP A 45 -4.52 14.25 5.61
CA ASP A 45 -4.77 15.51 4.91
C ASP A 45 -5.98 15.44 3.96
N ARG A 46 -6.58 14.26 3.84
CA ARG A 46 -7.80 13.99 3.05
C ARG A 46 -7.74 14.52 1.63
N LEU A 47 -6.60 14.33 0.96
CA LEU A 47 -6.48 14.70 -0.44
C LEU A 47 -7.47 13.93 -1.31
N ARG A 48 -8.13 14.62 -2.20
CA ARG A 48 -8.98 14.01 -3.21
C ARG A 48 -8.12 13.23 -4.19
N THR A 49 -8.33 11.93 -4.26
CA THR A 49 -7.66 11.03 -5.19
C THR A 49 -8.61 10.59 -6.30
N ARG A 50 -8.07 10.36 -7.49
CA ARG A 50 -8.81 9.80 -8.63
C ARG A 50 -8.06 8.59 -9.16
N TYR A 51 -8.76 7.47 -9.31
CA TYR A 51 -8.23 6.32 -10.01
C TYR A 51 -8.36 6.52 -11.52
N LEU A 52 -7.29 6.26 -12.24
CA LEU A 52 -7.25 6.22 -13.71
C LEU A 52 -6.93 4.78 -14.13
N PRO A 53 -7.78 4.11 -14.92
CA PRO A 53 -7.56 2.73 -15.36
C PRO A 53 -6.58 2.69 -16.54
N LEU A 54 -5.36 3.16 -16.29
CA LEU A 54 -4.28 3.23 -17.26
C LEU A 54 -3.03 2.57 -16.69
N ASP A 55 -2.34 1.80 -17.52
CA ASP A 55 -1.06 1.19 -17.17
C ASP A 55 0.07 2.19 -17.40
N PHE A 56 0.46 2.90 -16.36
CA PHE A 56 1.55 3.89 -16.42
C PHE A 56 2.94 3.28 -16.22
N VAL A 57 3.02 2.13 -15.53
CA VAL A 57 4.29 1.63 -15.02
C VAL A 57 4.35 0.12 -15.09
N THR A 58 5.40 -0.39 -15.71
CA THR A 58 5.77 -1.81 -15.64
C THR A 58 6.81 -2.00 -14.53
N MET A 59 6.50 -2.84 -13.54
CA MET A 59 7.40 -3.14 -12.44
C MET A 59 8.11 -4.47 -12.65
N ARG A 60 9.42 -4.49 -12.40
CA ARG A 60 10.18 -5.76 -12.31
C ARG A 60 9.89 -6.43 -10.97
N THR A 61 9.83 -7.74 -10.98
CA THR A 61 9.77 -8.53 -9.75
C THR A 61 11.13 -8.53 -9.05
N GLY A 62 11.11 -8.50 -7.72
CA GLY A 62 12.33 -8.42 -6.89
C GLY A 62 12.64 -6.98 -6.45
N GLY A 63 12.95 -6.82 -5.19
CA GLY A 63 13.28 -5.53 -4.57
C GLY A 63 13.42 -5.65 -3.06
N ALA A 64 13.80 -4.57 -2.39
CA ALA A 64 14.02 -4.54 -0.94
C ALA A 64 12.79 -4.96 -0.11
N SER A 65 11.59 -4.77 -0.64
CA SER A 65 10.32 -5.15 -0.01
C SER A 65 9.90 -6.61 -0.24
N THR A 66 10.53 -7.32 -1.19
CA THR A 66 10.16 -8.68 -1.57
C THR A 66 11.15 -9.74 -1.08
N ASN A 67 12.28 -9.35 -0.51
CA ASN A 67 13.36 -10.25 -0.12
C ASN A 67 13.15 -10.84 1.29
N GLY A 68 12.27 -11.84 1.39
CA GLY A 68 12.19 -12.76 2.54
C GLY A 68 11.47 -12.23 3.78
N LEU A 69 11.41 -13.06 4.83
CA LEU A 69 10.69 -12.80 6.08
C LEU A 69 11.19 -11.56 6.85
N GLY A 70 12.49 -11.27 6.75
CA GLY A 70 13.09 -10.09 7.41
C GLY A 70 12.58 -8.76 6.85
N SER A 71 12.22 -8.72 5.58
CA SER A 71 11.65 -7.53 4.96
C SER A 71 10.21 -7.28 5.42
N HIS A 72 9.42 -8.33 5.57
CA HIS A 72 8.06 -8.23 6.11
C HIS A 72 8.04 -7.68 7.54
N ARG A 73 8.95 -8.13 8.41
CA ARG A 73 9.06 -7.59 9.78
C ARG A 73 9.39 -6.10 9.79
N ARG A 74 10.32 -5.65 8.94
CA ARG A 74 10.68 -4.24 8.80
C ARG A 74 9.52 -3.39 8.29
N ILE A 75 8.81 -3.87 7.27
CA ILE A 75 7.62 -3.20 6.74
C ILE A 75 6.56 -3.06 7.84
N MET A 76 6.27 -4.14 8.59
CA MET A 76 5.31 -4.07 9.69
C MET A 76 5.73 -3.08 10.77
N ALA A 77 7.01 -3.08 11.15
CA ALA A 77 7.52 -2.13 12.13
C ALA A 77 7.36 -0.67 11.66
N ASP A 78 7.66 -0.40 10.40
CA ASP A 78 7.48 0.93 9.81
C ASP A 78 5.99 1.32 9.72
N HIS A 79 5.10 0.39 9.35
CA HIS A 79 3.65 0.65 9.37
C HIS A 79 3.16 0.99 10.78
N HIS A 80 3.59 0.23 11.81
CA HIS A 80 3.24 0.51 13.19
C HIS A 80 3.74 1.89 13.64
N ARG A 81 4.97 2.27 13.26
CA ARG A 81 5.51 3.61 13.52
C ARG A 81 4.69 4.70 12.83
N ALA A 82 4.28 4.47 11.57
CA ALA A 82 3.45 5.42 10.83
C ALA A 82 2.08 5.61 11.50
N TYR A 83 1.43 4.53 11.92
CA TYR A 83 0.17 4.61 12.66
C TYR A 83 0.33 5.32 14.01
N ALA A 84 1.38 5.01 14.75
CA ALA A 84 1.67 5.67 16.04
C ALA A 84 1.92 7.18 15.85
N LYS A 85 2.73 7.56 14.85
CA LYS A 85 3.03 8.95 14.50
C LYS A 85 1.74 9.75 14.24
N HIS A 86 0.78 9.15 13.55
CA HIS A 86 -0.48 9.79 13.18
C HIS A 86 -1.63 9.47 14.16
N ARG A 87 -1.34 8.91 15.34
CA ARG A 87 -2.32 8.58 16.40
C ARG A 87 -3.47 7.67 15.93
N LEU A 88 -3.21 6.79 14.99
CA LEU A 88 -4.21 5.86 14.44
C LEU A 88 -4.24 4.56 15.25
N ARG A 89 -5.00 4.56 16.36
CA ARG A 89 -5.07 3.45 17.33
C ARG A 89 -5.47 2.09 16.72
N LEU A 90 -6.33 2.10 15.71
CA LEU A 90 -6.82 0.89 15.04
C LEU A 90 -5.87 0.41 13.92
N GLY A 91 -4.81 1.14 13.62
CA GLY A 91 -3.90 0.80 12.51
C GLY A 91 -3.28 -0.58 12.67
N HIS A 92 -2.89 -0.96 13.88
CA HIS A 92 -2.32 -2.28 14.18
C HIS A 92 -3.31 -3.42 13.91
N LEU A 93 -4.57 -3.27 14.34
CA LEU A 93 -5.62 -4.25 14.10
C LEU A 93 -5.92 -4.39 12.60
N LEU A 94 -5.98 -3.28 11.90
CA LEU A 94 -6.23 -3.25 10.46
C LEU A 94 -5.10 -3.86 9.64
N ASP A 95 -3.86 -3.68 10.07
CA ASP A 95 -2.69 -4.30 9.44
C ASP A 95 -2.68 -5.83 9.64
N PHE A 96 -3.14 -6.30 10.81
CA PHE A 96 -3.32 -7.72 11.07
C PHE A 96 -4.44 -8.32 10.21
N LEU A 97 -5.59 -7.66 10.09
CA LEU A 97 -6.73 -8.08 9.27
C LEU A 97 -6.41 -8.13 7.76
N ARG A 98 -5.38 -7.41 7.33
CA ARG A 98 -4.90 -7.43 5.95
C ARG A 98 -4.49 -8.83 5.47
N TYR A 99 -3.86 -9.63 6.32
CA TYR A 99 -3.35 -10.95 5.92
C TYR A 99 -4.46 -11.93 5.54
N PRO A 100 -5.49 -12.16 6.36
CA PRO A 100 -6.60 -13.03 5.97
C PRO A 100 -7.33 -12.51 4.72
N CYS A 101 -7.49 -11.20 4.56
CA CYS A 101 -8.09 -10.64 3.35
C CYS A 101 -7.26 -10.90 2.08
N LYS A 102 -5.92 -10.81 2.17
CA LYS A 102 -5.05 -11.15 1.03
C LYS A 102 -5.11 -12.63 0.69
N VAL A 103 -5.10 -13.50 1.69
CA VAL A 103 -5.23 -14.95 1.47
C VAL A 103 -6.57 -15.26 0.80
N ALA A 104 -7.66 -14.71 1.31
CA ALA A 104 -8.98 -14.87 0.71
C ALA A 104 -9.02 -14.37 -0.74
N ALA A 105 -8.44 -13.21 -1.02
CA ALA A 105 -8.36 -12.65 -2.38
C ALA A 105 -7.58 -13.57 -3.34
N ILE A 106 -6.46 -14.14 -2.89
CA ILE A 106 -5.65 -15.08 -3.69
C ILE A 106 -6.44 -16.37 -3.97
N VAL A 107 -7.13 -16.91 -2.96
CA VAL A 107 -7.96 -18.11 -3.12
C VAL A 107 -9.08 -17.86 -4.12
N VAL A 108 -9.80 -16.74 -3.98
CA VAL A 108 -10.88 -16.35 -4.91
C VAL A 108 -10.34 -16.14 -6.32
N TYR A 109 -9.18 -15.51 -6.47
CA TYR A 109 -8.56 -15.31 -7.78
C TYR A 109 -8.17 -16.65 -8.44
N LYS A 110 -7.52 -17.54 -7.69
CA LYS A 110 -7.18 -18.89 -8.19
C LYS A 110 -8.42 -19.68 -8.56
N PHE A 111 -9.48 -19.61 -7.75
CA PHE A 111 -10.73 -20.29 -8.04
C PHE A 111 -11.38 -19.75 -9.32
N LYS A 112 -11.45 -18.42 -9.49
CA LYS A 112 -11.92 -17.81 -10.73
C LYS A 112 -11.07 -18.18 -11.95
N SER A 113 -9.75 -18.25 -11.80
CA SER A 113 -8.84 -18.68 -12.87
C SER A 113 -9.06 -20.15 -13.28
N LEU A 114 -9.37 -21.03 -12.33
CA LEU A 114 -9.63 -22.46 -12.60
C LEU A 114 -11.01 -22.71 -13.22
N PHE A 115 -12.01 -21.90 -12.90
CA PHE A 115 -13.39 -22.09 -13.33
C PHE A 115 -13.89 -21.04 -14.34
N GLY A 116 -13.16 -19.93 -14.53
CA GLY A 116 -13.56 -18.80 -15.38
C GLY A 116 -13.17 -18.94 -16.86
N ASP A 117 -12.38 -19.94 -17.24
CA ASP A 117 -11.90 -20.09 -18.63
C ASP A 117 -12.85 -20.92 -19.54
N LYS A 118 -14.08 -21.23 -19.08
CA LYS A 118 -15.06 -22.01 -19.87
C LYS A 118 -16.11 -21.18 -20.63
N THR A 119 -16.05 -19.84 -20.57
CA THR A 119 -17.08 -19.00 -21.19
C THR A 119 -16.56 -18.00 -22.23
N ARG A 120 -15.40 -18.26 -22.81
CA ARG A 120 -14.93 -17.50 -23.99
C ARG A 120 -14.64 -18.46 -25.13
N LYS A 121 -15.70 -18.95 -25.77
CA LYS A 121 -15.70 -19.38 -27.17
C LYS A 121 -16.74 -18.57 -27.93
#